data_de24923eaea6506d91d1a620a27f8e55
#
_entry.id   de24923eaea6506d91d1a620a27f8e55
#
_cell.length_a   1.000
_cell.length_b   1.000
_cell.length_c   1.000
_cell.angle_alpha   90.00
_cell.angle_beta   90.00
_cell.angle_gamma   90.00
#
_symmetry.space_group_name_H-M   'P 1'
#
loop_
_entity.id
_entity.type
_entity.pdbx_description
1 polymer ?
#
loop_
_entity_poly.entity_id
_entity_poly.type
_entity_poly.pdbx_seq_one_letter_code
_entity_poly.pdbx_strand_id
1 'polypeptide(L)'
;MRGTLIILTSLAFLALGWPCAADDITSPIVGLWKLTGTTTKNVATGVMERPYGEHPSGYQLFTKGGHMIFLSVAENRKSPSQTVPTAAERAAFFDALIAYGGTYKLDGSKLLVHIDTHTVPPFPETVDRTYTAEINGNKLTLTADPFVARTTGQRMISIRTFERAE
;
A
#
# COMPACT_ATOMS: atom_id res chain seq x y z
N MET A 1 80.52 7.65 28.49
CA MET A 1 79.62 6.83 27.62
C MET A 1 78.24 7.00 28.20
N ARG A 2 77.38 7.75 27.49
CA ARG A 2 76.02 8.09 27.92
C ARG A 2 75.08 7.23 27.10
N GLY A 3 74.38 6.28 27.76
CA GLY A 3 73.34 5.45 27.15
C GLY A 3 72.00 6.19 27.18
N THR A 4 71.44 6.42 25.99
CA THR A 4 70.10 7.06 25.84
C THR A 4 69.01 5.95 25.87
N LEU A 5 68.15 6.04 26.86
CA LEU A 5 67.01 5.13 27.03
C LEU A 5 65.84 5.65 26.17
N ILE A 6 65.43 4.89 25.14
CA ILE A 6 64.27 5.21 24.33
C ILE A 6 63.06 4.51 24.96
N ILE A 7 62.10 5.29 25.47
CA ILE A 7 60.82 4.79 25.94
C ILE A 7 59.84 4.81 24.78
N LEU A 8 59.44 3.62 24.29
CA LEU A 8 58.35 3.47 23.33
C LEU A 8 57.02 3.51 24.10
N THR A 9 56.28 4.58 23.96
CA THR A 9 54.89 4.66 24.42
C THR A 9 53.96 4.12 23.34
N SER A 10 53.40 2.92 23.58
CA SER A 10 52.38 2.33 22.74
C SER A 10 51.02 3.01 23.00
N LEU A 11 50.54 3.76 22.04
CA LEU A 11 49.19 4.37 22.08
C LEU A 11 48.15 3.31 21.69
N ALA A 12 47.47 2.73 22.66
CA ALA A 12 46.36 1.82 22.42
C ALA A 12 45.12 2.63 22.00
N PHE A 13 44.76 2.54 20.72
CA PHE A 13 43.48 3.08 20.20
C PHE A 13 42.35 2.17 20.67
N LEU A 14 41.58 2.55 21.70
CA LEU A 14 40.28 1.96 21.97
C LEU A 14 39.27 2.42 20.90
N ALA A 15 38.98 1.56 19.95
CA ALA A 15 37.84 1.72 19.04
C ALA A 15 36.56 1.51 19.86
N LEU A 16 35.93 2.59 20.33
CA LEU A 16 34.57 2.57 20.84
C LEU A 16 33.66 2.31 19.63
N GLY A 17 33.36 1.02 19.37
CA GLY A 17 32.28 0.64 18.48
C GLY A 17 30.97 1.08 19.12
N TRP A 18 30.33 2.12 18.56
CA TRP A 18 28.93 2.39 18.85
C TRP A 18 28.10 1.22 18.34
N PRO A 19 27.30 0.56 19.21
CA PRO A 19 26.29 -0.36 18.69
C PRO A 19 25.31 0.50 17.88
N CYS A 20 25.31 0.31 16.58
CA CYS A 20 24.19 0.72 15.73
C CYS A 20 23.03 -0.21 16.10
N ALA A 21 22.28 0.14 17.15
CA ALA A 21 20.99 -0.44 17.41
C ALA A 21 20.10 0.05 16.27
N ALA A 22 20.00 -0.73 15.21
CA ALA A 22 18.89 -0.64 14.31
C ALA A 22 17.66 -1.04 15.15
N ASP A 23 16.94 -0.05 15.65
CA ASP A 23 15.59 -0.25 16.16
C ASP A 23 14.79 -0.82 14.98
N ASP A 24 14.65 -2.14 14.98
CA ASP A 24 13.81 -2.89 14.03
C ASP A 24 12.34 -2.66 14.43
N ILE A 25 11.93 -1.36 14.51
CA ILE A 25 10.52 -0.98 14.64
C ILE A 25 9.90 -1.30 13.31
N THR A 26 9.46 -2.54 13.15
CA THR A 26 8.67 -2.93 12.00
C THR A 26 7.40 -2.11 12.03
N SER A 27 7.25 -1.19 11.06
CA SER A 27 6.05 -0.37 10.95
C SER A 27 4.81 -1.27 11.00
N PRO A 28 3.79 -0.95 11.81
CA PRO A 28 2.63 -1.82 12.02
C PRO A 28 1.84 -2.08 10.73
N ILE A 29 2.04 -1.29 9.68
CA ILE A 29 1.40 -1.50 8.37
C ILE A 29 2.07 -2.62 7.56
N VAL A 30 3.35 -2.94 7.83
CA VAL A 30 4.10 -3.96 7.08
C VAL A 30 3.45 -5.33 7.23
N GLY A 31 3.31 -6.04 6.12
CA GLY A 31 2.71 -7.37 6.05
C GLY A 31 1.70 -7.51 4.94
N LEU A 32 1.05 -8.68 4.91
CA LEU A 32 0.00 -9.02 3.97
C LEU A 32 -1.37 -8.80 4.63
N TRP A 33 -2.24 -8.07 3.95
CA TRP A 33 -3.58 -7.70 4.40
C TRP A 33 -4.62 -8.20 3.40
N LYS A 34 -5.57 -9.00 3.86
CA LYS A 34 -6.69 -9.49 3.05
C LYS A 34 -7.79 -8.45 3.02
N LEU A 35 -8.24 -8.08 1.82
CA LEU A 35 -9.35 -7.14 1.63
C LEU A 35 -10.66 -7.74 2.16
N THR A 36 -11.40 -6.98 2.97
CA THR A 36 -12.71 -7.36 3.53
C THR A 36 -13.84 -6.48 3.01
N GLY A 37 -13.53 -5.31 2.46
CA GLY A 37 -14.54 -4.43 1.91
C GLY A 37 -13.96 -3.21 1.19
N THR A 38 -14.74 -2.68 0.24
CA THR A 38 -14.46 -1.41 -0.44
C THR A 38 -15.76 -0.61 -0.52
N THR A 39 -15.75 0.58 0.05
CA THR A 39 -16.88 1.52 0.01
C THR A 39 -16.41 2.83 -0.61
N THR A 40 -17.26 3.45 -1.42
CA THR A 40 -17.07 4.83 -1.88
C THR A 40 -18.15 5.71 -1.28
N LYS A 41 -17.78 6.92 -0.87
CA LYS A 41 -18.67 7.92 -0.35
C LYS A 41 -18.65 9.14 -1.26
N ASN A 42 -19.81 9.57 -1.73
CA ASN A 42 -19.95 10.85 -2.41
C ASN A 42 -19.85 11.99 -1.39
N VAL A 43 -18.92 12.91 -1.58
CA VAL A 43 -18.67 14.00 -0.62
C VAL A 43 -19.84 14.96 -0.51
N ALA A 44 -20.53 15.26 -1.62
CA ALA A 44 -21.62 16.23 -1.66
C ALA A 44 -22.93 15.68 -1.07
N THR A 45 -23.26 14.43 -1.37
CA THR A 45 -24.54 13.81 -0.97
C THR A 45 -24.45 12.93 0.26
N GLY A 46 -23.24 12.49 0.64
CA GLY A 46 -23.01 11.52 1.70
C GLY A 46 -23.40 10.08 1.34
N VAL A 47 -23.90 9.84 0.13
CA VAL A 47 -24.31 8.50 -0.33
C VAL A 47 -23.10 7.60 -0.37
N MET A 48 -23.28 6.37 0.18
CA MET A 48 -22.27 5.33 0.22
C MET A 48 -22.64 4.21 -0.76
N GLU A 49 -21.67 3.73 -1.52
CA GLU A 49 -21.82 2.68 -2.51
C GLU A 49 -20.73 1.63 -2.35
N ARG A 50 -21.00 0.40 -2.78
CA ARG A 50 -20.05 -0.71 -2.83
C ARG A 50 -19.84 -1.16 -4.27
N PRO A 51 -19.01 -0.43 -5.04
CA PRO A 51 -18.88 -0.66 -6.48
C PRO A 51 -18.29 -2.03 -6.82
N TYR A 52 -17.66 -2.72 -5.86
CA TYR A 52 -17.06 -4.04 -6.04
C TYR A 52 -17.83 -5.17 -5.34
N GLY A 53 -19.07 -4.91 -4.90
CA GLY A 53 -19.91 -5.85 -4.14
C GLY A 53 -19.67 -5.77 -2.63
N GLU A 54 -20.39 -6.62 -1.90
CA GLU A 54 -20.31 -6.70 -0.43
C GLU A 54 -19.00 -7.37 0.02
N HIS A 55 -18.54 -8.39 -0.73
CA HIS A 55 -17.40 -9.24 -0.40
C HIS A 55 -16.37 -9.29 -1.54
N PRO A 56 -15.76 -8.15 -1.93
CA PRO A 56 -14.67 -8.17 -2.90
C PRO A 56 -13.50 -9.01 -2.37
N SER A 57 -12.79 -9.68 -3.26
CA SER A 57 -11.58 -10.41 -2.90
C SER A 57 -10.33 -9.63 -3.28
N GLY A 58 -9.25 -9.78 -2.50
CA GLY A 58 -8.00 -9.10 -2.82
C GLY A 58 -7.04 -9.04 -1.66
N TYR A 59 -5.91 -8.40 -1.93
CA TYR A 59 -4.82 -8.24 -0.96
C TYR A 59 -4.12 -6.89 -1.11
N GLN A 60 -3.61 -6.41 0.00
CA GLN A 60 -2.67 -5.31 0.08
C GLN A 60 -1.39 -5.83 0.75
N LEU A 61 -0.27 -5.73 0.06
CA LEU A 61 1.05 -6.00 0.61
C LEU A 61 1.77 -4.68 0.89
N PHE A 62 2.38 -4.57 2.06
CA PHE A 62 3.35 -3.53 2.39
C PHE A 62 4.66 -4.20 2.81
N THR A 63 5.76 -3.88 2.14
CA THR A 63 7.09 -4.42 2.46
C THR A 63 7.87 -3.50 3.38
N LYS A 64 8.82 -4.04 4.14
CA LYS A 64 9.77 -3.24 4.95
C LYS A 64 10.59 -2.25 4.09
N GLY A 65 10.81 -2.57 2.81
CA GLY A 65 11.55 -1.74 1.87
C GLY A 65 10.74 -0.58 1.27
N GLY A 66 9.53 -0.30 1.76
CA GLY A 66 8.71 0.82 1.29
C GLY A 66 8.00 0.56 -0.04
N HIS A 67 7.90 -0.69 -0.50
CA HIS A 67 7.11 -1.06 -1.68
C HIS A 67 5.75 -1.61 -1.28
N MET A 68 4.76 -1.40 -2.15
CA MET A 68 3.42 -1.91 -1.94
C MET A 68 2.82 -2.46 -3.22
N ILE A 69 1.91 -3.44 -3.07
CA ILE A 69 1.07 -3.96 -4.16
C ILE A 69 -0.35 -4.10 -3.64
N PHE A 70 -1.30 -3.65 -4.43
CA PHE A 70 -2.74 -3.82 -4.20
C PHE A 70 -3.36 -4.60 -5.34
N LEU A 71 -4.19 -5.57 -4.99
CA LEU A 71 -5.02 -6.34 -5.92
C LEU A 71 -6.44 -6.42 -5.36
N SER A 72 -7.44 -6.11 -6.18
CA SER A 72 -8.86 -6.28 -5.83
C SER A 72 -9.64 -6.81 -7.01
N VAL A 73 -10.50 -7.79 -6.74
CA VAL A 73 -11.43 -8.40 -7.70
C VAL A 73 -12.84 -8.21 -7.18
N ALA A 74 -13.74 -7.71 -8.03
CA ALA A 74 -15.15 -7.55 -7.69
C ALA A 74 -15.81 -8.90 -7.40
N GLU A 75 -16.72 -8.92 -6.41
CA GLU A 75 -17.46 -10.12 -5.97
C GLU A 75 -18.19 -10.82 -7.11
N ASN A 76 -18.82 -10.03 -7.99
CA ASN A 76 -19.67 -10.54 -9.08
C ASN A 76 -18.92 -10.72 -10.40
N ARG A 77 -17.60 -10.87 -10.37
CA ARG A 77 -16.79 -11.13 -11.56
C ARG A 77 -17.17 -12.46 -12.17
N LYS A 78 -17.80 -12.42 -13.36
CA LYS A 78 -18.23 -13.62 -14.08
C LYS A 78 -17.04 -14.24 -14.83
N SER A 79 -16.89 -15.55 -14.73
CA SER A 79 -15.98 -16.29 -15.58
C SER A 79 -16.47 -16.27 -17.03
N PRO A 80 -15.56 -16.27 -18.02
CA PRO A 80 -15.94 -16.41 -19.43
C PRO A 80 -16.75 -17.69 -19.67
N SER A 81 -17.71 -17.63 -20.59
CA SER A 81 -18.58 -18.76 -20.93
C SER A 81 -17.87 -19.82 -21.78
N GLN A 82 -16.74 -19.45 -22.42
CA GLN A 82 -16.00 -20.30 -23.35
C GLN A 82 -14.50 -20.25 -23.07
N THR A 83 -13.75 -21.24 -23.55
CA THR A 83 -12.28 -21.32 -23.45
C THR A 83 -11.61 -20.10 -24.08
N VAL A 84 -12.19 -19.56 -25.16
CA VAL A 84 -11.74 -18.32 -25.81
C VAL A 84 -12.80 -17.24 -25.54
N PRO A 85 -12.56 -16.32 -24.59
CA PRO A 85 -13.51 -15.27 -24.26
C PRO A 85 -13.75 -14.32 -25.43
N THR A 86 -14.99 -13.86 -25.58
CA THR A 86 -15.33 -12.75 -26.47
C THR A 86 -14.65 -11.45 -26.05
N ALA A 87 -14.60 -10.44 -26.91
CA ALA A 87 -14.06 -9.14 -26.58
C ALA A 87 -14.82 -8.48 -25.42
N ALA A 88 -16.15 -8.61 -25.39
CA ALA A 88 -17.00 -8.08 -24.30
C ALA A 88 -16.72 -8.77 -22.96
N GLU A 89 -16.56 -10.10 -22.96
CA GLU A 89 -16.20 -10.84 -21.74
C GLU A 89 -14.82 -10.46 -21.22
N ARG A 90 -13.82 -10.26 -22.10
CA ARG A 90 -12.50 -9.79 -21.70
C ARG A 90 -12.56 -8.40 -21.09
N ALA A 91 -13.33 -7.47 -21.68
CA ALA A 91 -13.51 -6.13 -21.14
C ALA A 91 -14.15 -6.19 -19.73
N ALA A 92 -15.28 -6.89 -19.59
CA ALA A 92 -15.96 -7.04 -18.31
C ALA A 92 -15.07 -7.71 -17.24
N PHE A 93 -14.26 -8.68 -17.66
CA PHE A 93 -13.32 -9.36 -16.76
C PHE A 93 -12.17 -8.46 -16.31
N PHE A 94 -11.71 -7.58 -17.19
CA PHE A 94 -10.70 -6.56 -16.87
C PHE A 94 -11.28 -5.45 -15.97
N ASP A 95 -12.49 -4.96 -16.26
CA ASP A 95 -13.15 -3.89 -15.50
C ASP A 95 -13.46 -4.31 -14.04
N ALA A 96 -13.60 -5.61 -13.80
CA ALA A 96 -13.79 -6.17 -12.47
C ALA A 96 -12.49 -6.32 -11.64
N LEU A 97 -11.34 -5.89 -12.19
CA LEU A 97 -10.02 -6.01 -11.58
C LEU A 97 -9.41 -4.64 -11.35
N ILE A 98 -8.89 -4.42 -10.15
CA ILE A 98 -7.95 -3.33 -9.88
C ILE A 98 -6.66 -3.93 -9.37
N ALA A 99 -5.56 -3.59 -10.03
CA ALA A 99 -4.23 -3.90 -9.54
C ALA A 99 -3.32 -2.69 -9.72
N TYR A 100 -2.50 -2.40 -8.73
CA TYR A 100 -1.46 -1.41 -8.83
C TYR A 100 -0.34 -1.69 -7.83
N GLY A 101 0.83 -1.16 -8.14
CA GLY A 101 2.02 -1.25 -7.32
C GLY A 101 2.79 0.05 -7.32
N GLY A 102 3.78 0.13 -6.44
CA GLY A 102 4.65 1.28 -6.31
C GLY A 102 5.31 1.36 -4.94
N THR A 103 5.56 2.58 -4.49
CA THR A 103 6.19 2.83 -3.20
C THR A 103 5.22 3.49 -2.22
N TYR A 104 5.53 3.38 -0.92
CA TYR A 104 4.75 4.04 0.12
C TYR A 104 5.64 4.63 1.21
N LYS A 105 5.09 5.62 1.91
CA LYS A 105 5.64 6.19 3.14
C LYS A 105 4.51 6.39 4.15
N LEU A 106 4.70 5.87 5.37
CA LEU A 106 3.78 6.08 6.49
C LEU A 106 4.40 7.09 7.46
N ASP A 107 3.66 8.16 7.75
CA ASP A 107 4.02 9.19 8.73
C ASP A 107 2.84 9.36 9.70
N GLY A 108 2.97 8.80 10.90
CA GLY A 108 1.85 8.65 11.83
C GLY A 108 0.73 7.84 11.21
N SER A 109 -0.44 8.45 11.03
CA SER A 109 -1.59 7.85 10.31
C SER A 109 -1.64 8.21 8.83
N LYS A 110 -0.77 9.11 8.35
CA LYS A 110 -0.77 9.55 6.95
C LYS A 110 0.04 8.61 6.08
N LEU A 111 -0.63 7.89 5.20
CA LEU A 111 -0.03 6.99 4.22
C LEU A 111 0.04 7.69 2.86
N LEU A 112 1.25 7.97 2.40
CA LEU A 112 1.54 8.47 1.06
C LEU A 112 1.88 7.28 0.18
N VAL A 113 1.25 7.19 -0.99
CA VAL A 113 1.46 6.11 -1.97
C VAL A 113 1.78 6.74 -3.31
N HIS A 114 2.92 6.35 -3.87
CA HIS A 114 3.31 6.65 -5.25
C HIS A 114 3.08 5.39 -6.10
N ILE A 115 2.12 5.46 -7.03
CA ILE A 115 1.75 4.35 -7.92
C ILE A 115 2.48 4.57 -9.25
N ASP A 116 3.31 3.61 -9.63
CA ASP A 116 4.09 3.60 -10.86
C ASP A 116 3.65 2.49 -11.84
N THR A 117 2.86 1.54 -11.37
CA THR A 117 2.33 0.43 -12.17
C THR A 117 0.86 0.19 -11.83
N HIS A 118 -0.03 0.16 -12.83
CA HIS A 118 -1.46 -0.03 -12.57
C HIS A 118 -2.24 -0.58 -13.78
N THR A 119 -3.41 -1.19 -13.51
CA THR A 119 -4.36 -1.69 -14.51
C THR A 119 -5.52 -0.71 -14.78
N VAL A 120 -5.56 0.45 -14.15
CA VAL A 120 -6.73 1.36 -14.19
C VAL A 120 -6.53 2.45 -15.24
N PRO A 121 -7.10 2.32 -16.44
CA PRO A 121 -7.17 3.43 -17.41
C PRO A 121 -8.25 4.44 -16.97
N PRO A 122 -8.14 5.73 -17.23
CA PRO A 122 -7.05 6.45 -17.85
C PRO A 122 -6.18 7.20 -16.82
N PHE A 123 -5.53 6.48 -15.90
CA PHE A 123 -4.56 7.13 -15.02
C PHE A 123 -3.34 7.59 -15.84
N PRO A 124 -2.67 8.69 -15.44
CA PRO A 124 -1.34 9.00 -15.95
C PRO A 124 -0.37 7.87 -15.57
N GLU A 125 0.82 7.83 -16.18
CA GLU A 125 1.83 6.77 -15.93
C GLU A 125 2.15 6.60 -14.44
N THR A 126 2.11 7.71 -13.68
CA THR A 126 2.29 7.69 -12.22
C THR A 126 1.18 8.46 -11.52
N VAL A 127 0.81 8.05 -10.33
CA VAL A 127 -0.24 8.67 -9.51
C VAL A 127 0.15 8.70 -8.05
N ASP A 128 0.09 9.88 -7.43
CA ASP A 128 0.19 10.03 -5.98
C ASP A 128 -1.18 9.95 -5.33
N ARG A 129 -1.25 9.21 -4.23
CA ARG A 129 -2.44 9.06 -3.40
C ARG A 129 -2.09 9.23 -1.93
N THR A 130 -2.97 9.89 -1.21
CA THR A 130 -2.90 10.01 0.25
C THR A 130 -4.07 9.28 0.88
N TYR A 131 -3.78 8.57 1.96
CA TYR A 131 -4.76 7.87 2.78
C TYR A 131 -4.53 8.20 4.25
N THR A 132 -5.60 8.18 5.03
CA THR A 132 -5.51 7.98 6.47
C THR A 132 -5.53 6.47 6.72
N ALA A 133 -4.50 5.96 7.40
CA ALA A 133 -4.37 4.55 7.78
C ALA A 133 -4.69 4.40 9.27
N GLU A 134 -5.68 3.58 9.60
CA GLU A 134 -6.06 3.23 10.97
C GLU A 134 -5.82 1.73 11.17
N ILE A 135 -4.94 1.39 12.12
CA ILE A 135 -4.57 0.02 12.44
C ILE A 135 -5.03 -0.30 13.85
N ASN A 136 -5.94 -1.27 13.99
CA ASN A 136 -6.47 -1.73 15.26
C ASN A 136 -6.31 -3.26 15.36
N GLY A 137 -5.22 -3.70 16.00
CA GLY A 137 -4.86 -5.11 16.07
C GLY A 137 -4.62 -5.70 14.68
N ASN A 138 -5.46 -6.65 14.27
CA ASN A 138 -5.41 -7.30 12.97
C ASN A 138 -6.25 -6.62 11.88
N LYS A 139 -6.82 -5.44 12.15
CA LYS A 139 -7.64 -4.69 11.18
C LYS A 139 -6.93 -3.45 10.71
N LEU A 140 -7.00 -3.19 9.39
CA LEU A 140 -6.51 -1.99 8.74
C LEU A 140 -7.65 -1.33 7.98
N THR A 141 -7.86 -0.03 8.21
CA THR A 141 -8.74 0.81 7.40
C THR A 141 -7.91 1.86 6.66
N LEU A 142 -8.08 1.96 5.36
CA LEU A 142 -7.48 2.98 4.52
C LEU A 142 -8.58 3.90 3.98
N THR A 143 -8.59 5.15 4.41
CA THR A 143 -9.51 6.18 3.91
C THR A 143 -8.73 7.12 3.00
N ALA A 144 -9.07 7.15 1.71
CA ALA A 144 -8.42 8.04 0.76
C ALA A 144 -8.81 9.50 1.01
N ASP A 145 -7.89 10.43 0.75
CA ASP A 145 -8.26 11.83 0.61
C ASP A 145 -9.29 11.99 -0.52
N PRO A 146 -10.18 13.01 -0.45
CA PRO A 146 -11.19 13.23 -1.47
C PRO A 146 -10.56 13.41 -2.85
N PHE A 147 -11.02 12.63 -3.83
CA PHE A 147 -10.59 12.68 -5.22
C PHE A 147 -11.77 12.90 -6.17
N VAL A 148 -11.49 13.36 -7.37
CA VAL A 148 -12.51 13.48 -8.43
C VAL A 148 -12.60 12.17 -9.19
N ALA A 149 -13.78 11.51 -9.15
CA ALA A 149 -14.06 10.33 -9.93
C ALA A 149 -14.13 10.69 -11.43
N ARG A 150 -13.26 10.13 -12.24
CA ARG A 150 -13.14 10.49 -13.67
C ARG A 150 -14.37 10.18 -14.51
N THR A 151 -15.10 9.13 -14.13
CA THR A 151 -16.31 8.69 -14.82
C THR A 151 -17.52 9.59 -14.57
N THR A 152 -17.59 10.24 -13.39
CA THR A 152 -18.75 11.03 -12.96
C THR A 152 -18.43 12.50 -12.70
N GLY A 153 -17.16 12.88 -12.59
CA GLY A 153 -16.72 14.20 -12.17
C GLY A 153 -17.02 14.54 -10.69
N GLN A 154 -17.57 13.61 -9.93
CA GLN A 154 -17.96 13.81 -8.54
C GLN A 154 -16.77 13.67 -7.59
N ARG A 155 -16.78 14.41 -6.46
CA ARG A 155 -15.81 14.23 -5.39
C ARG A 155 -16.21 13.04 -4.54
N MET A 156 -15.29 12.08 -4.44
CA MET A 156 -15.50 10.81 -3.77
C MET A 156 -14.41 10.57 -2.72
N ILE A 157 -14.74 9.78 -1.72
CA ILE A 157 -13.79 9.20 -0.76
C ILE A 157 -13.88 7.69 -0.90
N SER A 158 -12.74 7.00 -1.04
CA SER A 158 -12.68 5.54 -1.01
C SER A 158 -12.24 5.08 0.37
N ILE A 159 -12.97 4.11 0.92
CA ILE A 159 -12.68 3.47 2.21
C ILE A 159 -12.47 1.99 1.94
N ARG A 160 -11.33 1.46 2.34
CA ARG A 160 -11.01 0.04 2.22
C ARG A 160 -10.72 -0.54 3.57
N THR A 161 -11.27 -1.71 3.83
CA THR A 161 -11.06 -2.43 5.08
C THR A 161 -10.36 -3.75 4.81
N PHE A 162 -9.48 -4.12 5.73
CA PHE A 162 -8.65 -5.30 5.60
C PHE A 162 -8.51 -6.01 6.94
N GLU A 163 -8.20 -7.30 6.88
CA GLU A 163 -7.70 -8.09 7.99
C GLU A 163 -6.30 -8.59 7.70
N ARG A 164 -5.46 -8.65 8.73
CA ARG A 164 -4.09 -9.15 8.60
C ARG A 164 -4.12 -10.62 8.20
N ALA A 165 -3.42 -10.96 7.12
CA ALA A 165 -3.28 -12.34 6.66
C ALA A 165 -2.00 -12.99 7.19
N GLU A 166 -0.94 -12.17 7.40
CA GLU A 166 0.35 -12.56 7.99
C GLU A 166 0.97 -11.37 8.72
#